data_621e4e2a355a297e75792fcd9ec75e9f
#
_entry.id   621e4e2a355a297e75792fcd9ec75e9f
#
_cell.length_a   1.000
_cell.length_b   1.000
_cell.length_c   1.000
_cell.angle_alpha   90.00
_cell.angle_beta   90.00
_cell.angle_gamma   90.00
#
_symmetry.space_group_name_H-M   'P 1'
#
loop_
_entity.id
_entity.type
_entity.pdbx_description
1 polymer ?
#
loop_
_entity_poly.entity_id
_entity_poly.type
_entity_poly.pdbx_seq_one_letter_code
_entity_poly.pdbx_strand_id
1 'polypeptide(L)'
;MSALDGFLNVYKPLGISSAGVVGRVKRMLPRGTAIGHGGTLDPEAEGVLPLCVGKATRLFDYIVDKQKRYIAEVTLGKVTDTQDAAGTVLEERPVRVGEAEIRAALPQLTGDILQRPPLYSALKRDGKPLYAYARKGQEIAVAPRPVRVDALELLGCTGENRYEIRVDCGKGVYVRTLMHDLGALLGCGGYMSRLARVRAGAFRAEDAIAL
;
A
#
# COMPACT_ATOMS: atom_id res chain seq x y z
N MET A 1 20.49 1.89 32.26
CA MET A 1 19.91 2.60 31.10
C MET A 1 18.43 2.33 31.05
N SER A 2 17.58 3.35 31.02
CA SER A 2 16.14 3.17 30.87
C SER A 2 15.85 2.46 29.56
N ALA A 3 14.97 1.44 29.60
CA ALA A 3 14.54 0.75 28.38
C ALA A 3 13.80 1.77 27.50
N LEU A 4 14.16 1.83 26.22
CA LEU A 4 13.43 2.64 25.24
C LEU A 4 12.19 1.86 24.80
N ASP A 5 11.02 2.25 25.32
CA ASP A 5 9.74 1.66 25.00
C ASP A 5 8.82 2.74 24.39
N GLY A 6 8.22 2.49 23.24
CA GLY A 6 7.28 3.45 22.62
C GLY A 6 7.10 3.28 21.13
N PHE A 7 6.52 4.29 20.52
CA PHE A 7 6.28 4.35 19.09
C PHE A 7 7.09 5.48 18.45
N LEU A 8 7.59 5.23 17.26
CA LEU A 8 8.18 6.24 16.40
C LEU A 8 7.32 6.38 15.14
N ASN A 9 6.89 7.59 14.86
CA ASN A 9 6.21 7.91 13.61
C ASN A 9 7.26 8.31 12.57
N VAL A 10 7.64 7.39 11.68
CA VAL A 10 8.69 7.61 10.68
C VAL A 10 8.07 7.82 9.30
N TYR A 11 8.53 8.83 8.56
CA TYR A 11 8.25 8.97 7.14
C TYR A 11 9.21 8.07 6.34
N LYS A 12 8.67 7.00 5.74
CA LYS A 12 9.44 6.10 4.88
C LYS A 12 9.60 6.78 3.50
N PRO A 13 10.81 7.04 3.03
CA PRO A 13 11.03 7.53 1.67
C PRO A 13 10.86 6.41 0.63
N LEU A 14 10.79 6.79 -0.64
CA LEU A 14 10.81 5.86 -1.77
C LEU A 14 12.13 5.06 -1.81
N GLY A 15 12.09 3.90 -2.47
CA GLY A 15 13.27 3.08 -2.77
C GLY A 15 13.79 2.22 -1.61
N ILE A 16 13.21 2.34 -0.39
CA ILE A 16 13.59 1.51 0.76
C ILE A 16 12.40 0.66 1.23
N SER A 17 12.65 -0.61 1.57
CA SER A 17 11.62 -1.47 2.15
C SER A 17 11.30 -1.09 3.61
N SER A 18 10.10 -1.43 4.10
CA SER A 18 9.75 -1.24 5.51
C SER A 18 10.73 -1.92 6.47
N ALA A 19 11.21 -3.12 6.11
CA ALA A 19 12.27 -3.81 6.87
C ALA A 19 13.60 -3.05 6.83
N GLY A 20 13.92 -2.39 5.73
CA GLY A 20 15.10 -1.53 5.59
C GLY A 20 15.05 -0.33 6.53
N VAL A 21 13.89 0.30 6.68
CA VAL A 21 13.66 1.37 7.67
C VAL A 21 13.88 0.86 9.09
N VAL A 22 13.25 -0.28 9.44
CA VAL A 22 13.48 -0.93 10.75
C VAL A 22 14.97 -1.17 10.99
N GLY A 23 15.69 -1.68 9.99
CA GLY A 23 17.14 -1.94 10.07
C GLY A 23 17.97 -0.68 10.30
N ARG A 24 17.59 0.46 9.67
CA ARG A 24 18.26 1.75 9.91
C ARG A 24 18.05 2.24 11.33
N VAL A 25 16.80 2.30 11.78
CA VAL A 25 16.47 2.75 13.14
C VAL A 25 17.06 1.83 14.21
N LYS A 26 17.05 0.51 13.98
CA LYS A 26 17.63 -0.47 14.90
C LYS A 26 19.10 -0.22 15.23
N ARG A 27 19.88 0.27 14.24
CA ARG A 27 21.30 0.60 14.46
C ARG A 27 21.54 1.81 15.37
N MET A 28 20.52 2.65 15.55
CA MET A 28 20.55 3.82 16.44
C MET A 28 20.09 3.50 17.86
N LEU A 29 19.56 2.30 18.08
CA LEU A 29 19.04 1.85 19.38
C LEU A 29 20.07 1.01 20.14
N PRO A 30 19.98 0.93 21.48
CA PRO A 30 20.81 0.03 22.27
C PRO A 30 20.68 -1.43 21.79
N ARG A 31 21.79 -2.17 21.85
CA ARG A 31 21.81 -3.59 21.46
C ARG A 31 20.74 -4.39 22.20
N GLY A 32 20.05 -5.28 21.50
CA GLY A 32 18.99 -6.11 22.06
C GLY A 32 17.61 -5.44 22.09
N THR A 33 17.47 -4.16 21.73
CA THR A 33 16.17 -3.49 21.67
C THR A 33 15.30 -4.15 20.58
N ALA A 34 14.11 -4.62 20.97
CA ALA A 34 13.11 -5.12 20.04
C ALA A 34 12.55 -3.96 19.20
N ILE A 35 12.37 -4.16 17.91
CA ILE A 35 11.77 -3.17 17.02
C ILE A 35 11.03 -3.86 15.86
N GLY A 36 9.88 -3.29 15.46
CA GLY A 36 9.10 -3.74 14.30
C GLY A 36 8.28 -2.60 13.73
N HIS A 37 7.66 -2.78 12.55
CA HIS A 37 6.83 -1.76 11.90
C HIS A 37 5.35 -2.11 11.95
N GLY A 38 4.48 -1.13 12.15
CA GLY A 38 3.01 -1.25 12.20
C GLY A 38 2.33 -1.25 10.83
N GLY A 39 2.71 -2.17 9.95
CA GLY A 39 2.12 -2.34 8.62
C GLY A 39 3.09 -2.00 7.48
N THR A 40 3.24 -2.94 6.56
CA THR A 40 4.16 -2.85 5.43
C THR A 40 3.77 -1.72 4.47
N LEU A 41 4.78 -1.02 3.97
CA LEU A 41 4.76 -0.22 2.75
C LEU A 41 5.76 -0.84 1.77
N ASP A 42 5.36 -0.93 0.51
CA ASP A 42 6.24 -1.39 -0.57
C ASP A 42 7.41 -0.42 -0.77
N PRO A 43 8.53 -0.83 -1.39
CA PRO A 43 9.65 0.08 -1.70
C PRO A 43 9.22 1.29 -2.51
N GLU A 44 8.30 1.10 -3.47
CA GLU A 44 7.75 2.14 -4.36
C GLU A 44 6.66 3.01 -3.71
N ALA A 45 6.34 2.77 -2.44
CA ALA A 45 5.44 3.60 -1.65
C ALA A 45 6.22 4.42 -0.62
N GLU A 46 5.71 5.60 -0.29
CA GLU A 46 6.26 6.47 0.74
C GLU A 46 5.25 6.73 1.87
N GLY A 47 5.68 7.45 2.90
CA GLY A 47 4.80 7.99 3.94
C GLY A 47 4.90 7.31 5.29
N VAL A 48 3.86 7.47 6.08
CA VAL A 48 3.80 7.09 7.49
C VAL A 48 4.07 5.60 7.69
N LEU A 49 5.11 5.31 8.45
CA LEU A 49 5.47 3.96 8.89
C LEU A 49 5.68 3.97 10.42
N PRO A 50 4.64 3.66 11.22
CA PRO A 50 4.80 3.55 12.65
C PRO A 50 5.74 2.40 13.01
N LEU A 51 6.72 2.68 13.87
CA LEU A 51 7.62 1.66 14.43
C LEU A 51 7.29 1.47 15.89
N CYS A 52 7.27 0.21 16.33
CA CYS A 52 7.15 -0.19 17.72
C CYS A 52 8.54 -0.50 18.26
N VAL A 53 8.93 0.09 19.39
CA VAL A 53 10.24 -0.07 20.02
C VAL A 53 10.07 -0.66 21.41
N GLY A 54 10.93 -1.61 21.78
CA GLY A 54 10.92 -2.25 23.08
C GLY A 54 9.62 -2.99 23.38
N LYS A 55 9.02 -2.75 24.53
CA LYS A 55 7.77 -3.40 24.96
C LYS A 55 6.58 -3.03 24.09
N ALA A 56 6.62 -1.88 23.37
CA ALA A 56 5.56 -1.48 22.45
C ALA A 56 5.40 -2.44 21.25
N THR A 57 6.38 -3.30 20.98
CA THR A 57 6.23 -4.38 19.97
C THR A 57 5.08 -5.33 20.27
N ARG A 58 4.65 -5.45 21.53
CA ARG A 58 3.48 -6.25 21.96
C ARG A 58 2.14 -5.62 21.54
N LEU A 59 2.15 -4.34 21.18
CA LEU A 59 0.97 -3.58 20.75
C LEU A 59 0.83 -3.50 19.22
N PHE A 60 1.64 -4.27 18.49
CA PHE A 60 1.71 -4.28 17.03
C PHE A 60 0.32 -4.44 16.39
N ASP A 61 -0.46 -5.43 16.81
CA ASP A 61 -1.78 -5.71 16.23
C ASP A 61 -2.76 -4.56 16.39
N TYR A 62 -2.67 -3.83 17.51
CA TYR A 62 -3.51 -2.63 17.75
C TYR A 62 -3.23 -1.50 16.75
N ILE A 63 -2.01 -1.42 16.21
CA ILE A 63 -1.65 -0.42 15.19
C ILE A 63 -2.07 -0.91 13.80
N VAL A 64 -1.82 -2.18 13.49
CA VAL A 64 -2.11 -2.78 12.19
C VAL A 64 -3.61 -2.78 11.89
N ASP A 65 -4.44 -2.98 12.91
CA ASP A 65 -5.91 -3.03 12.76
C ASP A 65 -6.58 -1.66 12.55
N LYS A 66 -5.84 -0.56 12.70
CA LYS A 66 -6.39 0.78 12.52
C LYS A 66 -6.55 1.15 11.05
N GLN A 67 -7.51 2.05 10.79
CA GLN A 67 -7.74 2.65 9.48
C GLN A 67 -6.48 3.33 8.94
N LYS A 68 -6.33 3.30 7.63
CA LYS A 68 -5.25 3.97 6.90
C LYS A 68 -5.84 4.90 5.87
N ARG A 69 -5.11 6.00 5.60
CA ARG A 69 -5.38 6.89 4.48
C ARG A 69 -4.18 6.94 3.57
N TYR A 70 -4.47 6.79 2.30
CA TYR A 70 -3.48 6.88 1.24
C TYR A 70 -3.89 7.97 0.23
N ILE A 71 -2.87 8.54 -0.40
CA ILE A 71 -2.99 9.26 -1.65
C ILE A 71 -2.32 8.39 -2.70
N ALA A 72 -3.10 7.94 -3.67
CA ALA A 72 -2.65 7.07 -4.73
C ALA A 72 -2.83 7.75 -6.09
N GLU A 73 -1.85 7.64 -6.96
CA GLU A 73 -2.00 8.04 -8.36
C GLU A 73 -2.25 6.78 -9.20
N VAL A 74 -3.32 6.79 -10.00
CA VAL A 74 -3.59 5.81 -11.04
C VAL A 74 -3.17 6.36 -12.38
N THR A 75 -2.46 5.55 -13.17
CA THR A 75 -2.23 5.79 -14.60
C THR A 75 -3.11 4.84 -15.38
N LEU A 76 -4.01 5.39 -16.19
CA LEU A 76 -4.92 4.65 -17.07
C LEU A 76 -4.27 4.34 -18.41
N GLY A 77 -4.81 3.33 -19.11
CA GLY A 77 -4.38 2.94 -20.45
C GLY A 77 -3.35 1.83 -20.51
N LYS A 78 -2.83 1.37 -19.36
CA LYS A 78 -1.85 0.28 -19.30
C LYS A 78 -2.15 -0.67 -18.16
N VAL A 79 -1.78 -1.94 -18.35
CA VAL A 79 -1.83 -2.99 -17.32
C VAL A 79 -0.42 -3.49 -17.07
N THR A 80 0.01 -3.60 -15.81
CA THR A 80 1.31 -4.14 -15.44
C THR A 80 1.15 -5.42 -14.61
N ASP A 81 2.15 -6.30 -14.65
CA ASP A 81 2.16 -7.59 -13.94
C ASP A 81 2.19 -7.43 -12.42
N THR A 82 2.76 -6.34 -11.91
CA THR A 82 2.81 -6.01 -10.46
C THR A 82 1.66 -5.12 -10.01
N GLN A 83 0.83 -4.61 -10.95
CA GLN A 83 -0.23 -3.62 -10.72
C GLN A 83 0.30 -2.25 -10.24
N ASP A 84 1.60 -2.00 -10.39
CA ASP A 84 2.27 -0.73 -10.08
C ASP A 84 3.31 -0.38 -11.16
N ALA A 85 3.98 0.78 -10.99
CA ALA A 85 4.95 1.30 -11.97
C ALA A 85 6.25 0.49 -12.05
N ALA A 86 6.54 -0.40 -11.11
CA ALA A 86 7.73 -1.25 -11.13
C ALA A 86 7.58 -2.48 -12.04
N GLY A 87 6.34 -2.77 -12.48
CA GLY A 87 6.03 -3.94 -13.29
C GLY A 87 6.29 -3.76 -14.78
N THR A 88 6.28 -4.88 -15.47
CA THR A 88 6.32 -4.93 -16.95
C THR A 88 4.92 -4.67 -17.49
N VAL A 89 4.83 -3.82 -18.51
CA VAL A 89 3.56 -3.57 -19.21
C VAL A 89 3.14 -4.84 -19.96
N LEU A 90 1.95 -5.33 -19.65
CA LEU A 90 1.33 -6.50 -20.29
C LEU A 90 0.39 -6.10 -21.42
N GLU A 91 -0.34 -5.00 -21.25
CA GLU A 91 -1.34 -4.52 -22.19
C GLU A 91 -1.34 -2.99 -22.24
N GLU A 92 -1.63 -2.44 -23.42
CA GLU A 92 -1.93 -1.01 -23.63
C GLU A 92 -3.28 -0.87 -24.31
N ARG A 93 -4.10 0.08 -23.85
CA ARG A 93 -5.44 0.35 -24.38
C ARG A 93 -5.68 1.84 -24.47
N PRO A 94 -6.46 2.32 -25.46
CA PRO A 94 -6.79 3.73 -25.54
C PRO A 94 -7.66 4.16 -24.36
N VAL A 95 -7.38 5.32 -23.81
CA VAL A 95 -8.17 5.95 -22.74
C VAL A 95 -9.19 6.89 -23.38
N ARG A 96 -10.49 6.62 -23.11
CA ARG A 96 -11.62 7.42 -23.60
C ARG A 96 -12.52 7.88 -22.47
N VAL A 97 -11.99 7.88 -21.26
CA VAL A 97 -12.70 8.20 -20.01
C VAL A 97 -12.02 9.38 -19.33
N GLY A 98 -12.79 10.15 -18.57
CA GLY A 98 -12.32 11.29 -17.81
C GLY A 98 -12.76 11.21 -16.35
N GLU A 99 -12.71 12.35 -15.66
CA GLU A 99 -13.06 12.43 -14.24
C GLU A 99 -14.49 11.99 -13.93
N ALA A 100 -15.43 12.24 -14.83
CA ALA A 100 -16.84 11.89 -14.62
C ALA A 100 -17.04 10.37 -14.52
N GLU A 101 -16.44 9.62 -15.44
CA GLU A 101 -16.52 8.17 -15.48
C GLU A 101 -15.76 7.56 -14.30
N ILE A 102 -14.61 8.15 -13.92
CA ILE A 102 -13.86 7.71 -12.74
C ILE A 102 -14.73 7.87 -11.48
N ARG A 103 -15.33 9.08 -11.26
CA ARG A 103 -16.21 9.33 -10.11
C ARG A 103 -17.40 8.37 -10.07
N ALA A 104 -17.97 8.01 -11.21
CA ALA A 104 -19.07 7.06 -11.32
C ALA A 104 -18.65 5.61 -11.00
N ALA A 105 -17.38 5.25 -11.22
CA ALA A 105 -16.84 3.91 -10.96
C ALA A 105 -16.45 3.70 -9.49
N LEU A 106 -15.96 4.73 -8.78
CA LEU A 106 -15.44 4.62 -7.41
C LEU A 106 -16.41 3.94 -6.41
N PRO A 107 -17.74 4.17 -6.44
CA PRO A 107 -18.68 3.50 -5.53
C PRO A 107 -18.65 1.97 -5.63
N GLN A 108 -18.33 1.39 -6.80
CA GLN A 108 -18.25 -0.06 -7.01
C GLN A 108 -17.05 -0.71 -6.30
N LEU A 109 -16.02 0.10 -5.96
CA LEU A 109 -14.83 -0.32 -5.24
C LEU A 109 -14.85 0.11 -3.77
N THR A 110 -15.96 0.65 -3.28
CA THR A 110 -16.15 1.15 -1.92
C THR A 110 -17.06 0.21 -1.12
N GLY A 111 -16.84 0.13 0.18
CA GLY A 111 -17.61 -0.75 1.07
C GLY A 111 -16.86 -2.04 1.41
N ASP A 112 -17.61 -3.09 1.69
CA ASP A 112 -17.08 -4.43 1.89
C ASP A 112 -16.96 -5.10 0.52
N ILE A 113 -15.74 -5.29 0.07
CA ILE A 113 -15.42 -5.84 -1.25
C ILE A 113 -14.59 -7.11 -1.13
N LEU A 114 -14.64 -7.94 -2.18
CA LEU A 114 -13.73 -9.07 -2.35
C LEU A 114 -12.55 -8.65 -3.20
N GLN A 115 -11.37 -8.57 -2.61
CA GLN A 115 -10.15 -8.22 -3.32
C GLN A 115 -9.25 -9.44 -3.45
N ARG A 116 -8.72 -9.67 -4.65
CA ARG A 116 -7.68 -10.68 -4.90
C ARG A 116 -6.32 -10.04 -4.64
N PRO A 117 -5.59 -10.50 -3.60
CA PRO A 117 -4.24 -9.99 -3.33
C PRO A 117 -3.30 -10.18 -4.53
N PRO A 118 -2.40 -9.22 -4.81
CA PRO A 118 -1.44 -9.37 -5.89
C PRO A 118 -0.41 -10.46 -5.56
N LEU A 119 0.13 -11.12 -6.59
CA LEU A 119 1.17 -12.14 -6.43
C LEU A 119 2.45 -11.56 -5.79
N TYR A 120 2.79 -10.32 -6.13
CA TYR A 120 3.91 -9.60 -5.51
C TYR A 120 3.53 -9.03 -4.14
N SER A 121 3.22 -9.91 -3.18
CA SER A 121 2.86 -9.52 -1.81
C SER A 121 3.59 -10.36 -0.75
N ALA A 122 3.62 -9.83 0.48
CA ALA A 122 4.20 -10.50 1.64
C ALA A 122 3.26 -11.55 2.28
N LEU A 123 2.07 -11.75 1.74
CA LEU A 123 1.16 -12.81 2.17
C LEU A 123 1.85 -14.16 2.02
N LYS A 124 1.71 -14.99 3.05
CA LYS A 124 2.32 -16.33 3.04
C LYS A 124 1.32 -17.39 2.56
N ARG A 125 1.81 -18.28 1.71
CA ARG A 125 1.19 -19.57 1.38
C ARG A 125 2.22 -20.66 1.64
N ASP A 126 1.85 -21.71 2.35
CA ASP A 126 2.74 -22.82 2.73
C ASP A 126 4.06 -22.34 3.35
N GLY A 127 3.98 -21.32 4.24
CA GLY A 127 5.11 -20.72 4.95
C GLY A 127 5.99 -19.77 4.12
N LYS A 128 5.78 -19.67 2.80
CA LYS A 128 6.56 -18.80 1.89
C LYS A 128 5.73 -17.60 1.42
N PRO A 129 6.31 -16.38 1.33
CA PRO A 129 5.61 -15.21 0.81
C PRO A 129 5.29 -15.37 -0.67
N LEU A 130 4.14 -14.82 -1.13
CA LEU A 130 3.68 -14.94 -2.52
C LEU A 130 4.69 -14.37 -3.51
N TYR A 131 5.38 -13.28 -3.19
CA TYR A 131 6.41 -12.71 -4.07
C TYR A 131 7.56 -13.70 -4.38
N ALA A 132 7.82 -14.66 -3.50
CA ALA A 132 8.88 -15.66 -3.73
C ALA A 132 8.47 -16.68 -4.80
N TYR A 133 7.18 -16.92 -4.98
CA TYR A 133 6.63 -17.73 -6.06
C TYR A 133 6.58 -16.93 -7.36
N ALA A 134 6.10 -15.67 -7.30
CA ALA A 134 6.06 -14.79 -8.46
C ALA A 134 7.44 -14.64 -9.15
N ARG A 135 8.50 -14.42 -8.34
CA ARG A 135 9.88 -14.33 -8.86
C ARG A 135 10.40 -15.61 -9.54
N LYS A 136 9.78 -16.74 -9.28
CA LYS A 136 10.10 -18.03 -9.93
C LYS A 136 9.22 -18.32 -11.14
N GLY A 137 8.36 -17.38 -11.54
CA GLY A 137 7.39 -17.59 -12.62
C GLY A 137 6.31 -18.63 -12.28
N GLN A 138 6.11 -18.95 -11.00
CA GLN A 138 5.11 -19.93 -10.58
C GLN A 138 3.74 -19.28 -10.46
N GLU A 139 2.80 -19.72 -11.27
CA GLU A 139 1.40 -19.31 -11.12
C GLU A 139 0.79 -19.94 -9.87
N ILE A 140 0.27 -19.11 -9.01
CA ILE A 140 -0.47 -19.52 -7.81
C ILE A 140 -1.84 -18.86 -7.81
N ALA A 141 -2.88 -19.67 -7.72
CA ALA A 141 -4.22 -19.16 -7.50
C ALA A 141 -4.32 -18.55 -6.09
N VAL A 142 -4.55 -17.24 -6.02
CA VAL A 142 -4.82 -16.53 -4.76
C VAL A 142 -6.31 -16.29 -4.66
N ALA A 143 -6.92 -16.82 -3.60
CA ALA A 143 -8.35 -16.61 -3.36
C ALA A 143 -8.63 -15.14 -3.00
N PRO A 144 -9.73 -14.56 -3.50
CA PRO A 144 -10.20 -13.26 -3.05
C PRO A 144 -10.48 -13.28 -1.53
N ARG A 145 -10.24 -12.12 -0.88
CA ARG A 145 -10.46 -11.94 0.55
C ARG A 145 -11.38 -10.75 0.80
N PRO A 146 -12.25 -10.83 1.81
CA PRO A 146 -13.04 -9.68 2.21
C PRO A 146 -12.11 -8.61 2.78
N VAL A 147 -12.29 -7.38 2.30
CA VAL A 147 -11.60 -6.18 2.78
C VAL A 147 -12.57 -5.01 2.83
N ARG A 148 -12.27 -4.02 3.67
CA ARG A 148 -13.11 -2.83 3.81
C ARG A 148 -12.41 -1.61 3.22
N VAL A 149 -13.07 -0.97 2.24
CA VAL A 149 -12.72 0.34 1.70
C VAL A 149 -13.76 1.34 2.19
N ASP A 150 -13.38 2.23 3.09
CA ASP A 150 -14.33 3.14 3.75
C ASP A 150 -14.73 4.28 2.83
N ALA A 151 -13.78 4.81 2.04
CA ALA A 151 -14.04 5.86 1.06
C ALA A 151 -12.98 5.87 -0.04
N LEU A 152 -13.43 6.21 -1.25
CA LEU A 152 -12.59 6.59 -2.40
C LEU A 152 -13.03 7.97 -2.89
N GLU A 153 -12.09 8.88 -3.08
CA GLU A 153 -12.37 10.22 -3.58
C GLU A 153 -11.36 10.59 -4.65
N LEU A 154 -11.86 10.98 -5.83
CA LEU A 154 -11.03 11.56 -6.88
C LEU A 154 -10.65 12.99 -6.49
N LEU A 155 -9.36 13.23 -6.31
CA LEU A 155 -8.82 14.55 -5.97
C LEU A 155 -8.61 15.42 -7.22
N GLY A 156 -8.24 14.82 -8.34
CA GLY A 156 -8.08 15.51 -9.60
C GLY A 156 -7.16 14.82 -10.58
N CYS A 157 -6.99 15.45 -11.74
CA CYS A 157 -6.07 15.04 -12.78
C CYS A 157 -4.66 15.60 -12.48
N THR A 158 -3.62 14.75 -12.55
CA THR A 158 -2.22 15.12 -12.30
C THR A 158 -1.37 15.13 -13.57
N GLY A 159 -1.92 14.69 -14.70
CA GLY A 159 -1.25 14.64 -15.99
C GLY A 159 -2.04 13.81 -16.99
N GLU A 160 -1.49 13.59 -18.18
CA GLU A 160 -2.16 12.79 -19.19
C GLU A 160 -2.49 11.38 -18.66
N ASN A 161 -3.79 11.04 -18.64
CA ASN A 161 -4.33 9.77 -18.12
C ASN A 161 -3.93 9.43 -16.68
N ARG A 162 -3.54 10.43 -15.87
CA ARG A 162 -3.13 10.26 -14.48
C ARG A 162 -4.06 11.00 -13.55
N TYR A 163 -4.52 10.29 -12.51
CA TYR A 163 -5.50 10.81 -11.58
C TYR A 163 -5.13 10.45 -10.15
N GLU A 164 -5.25 11.42 -9.26
CA GLU A 164 -4.99 11.23 -7.85
C GLU A 164 -6.25 10.88 -7.09
N ILE A 165 -6.19 9.84 -6.28
CA ILE A 165 -7.32 9.28 -5.54
C ILE A 165 -6.94 9.15 -4.07
N ARG A 166 -7.76 9.73 -3.18
CA ARG A 166 -7.72 9.46 -1.76
C ARG A 166 -8.39 8.13 -1.45
N VAL A 167 -7.70 7.28 -0.70
CA VAL A 167 -8.18 5.97 -0.28
C VAL A 167 -8.20 5.91 1.24
N ASP A 168 -9.39 5.81 1.84
CA ASP A 168 -9.58 5.49 3.25
C ASP A 168 -9.99 4.02 3.37
N CYS A 169 -9.24 3.21 4.11
CA CYS A 169 -9.49 1.78 4.15
C CYS A 169 -9.00 1.10 5.46
N GLY A 170 -9.53 -0.09 5.71
CA GLY A 170 -9.11 -0.97 6.77
C GLY A 170 -7.82 -1.72 6.48
N LYS A 171 -7.51 -2.71 7.32
CA LYS A 171 -6.37 -3.62 7.13
C LYS A 171 -6.56 -4.52 5.91
N GLY A 172 -5.45 -4.91 5.30
CA GLY A 172 -5.42 -5.94 4.25
C GLY A 172 -5.77 -5.46 2.85
N VAL A 173 -6.18 -4.20 2.68
CA VAL A 173 -6.42 -3.60 1.36
C VAL A 173 -5.09 -3.39 0.63
N TYR A 174 -5.05 -3.82 -0.62
CA TYR A 174 -3.97 -3.53 -1.57
C TYR A 174 -4.41 -2.39 -2.48
N VAL A 175 -3.84 -1.21 -2.27
CA VAL A 175 -4.18 -0.01 -3.07
C VAL A 175 -3.81 -0.22 -4.54
N ARG A 176 -2.73 -0.95 -4.84
CA ARG A 176 -2.35 -1.34 -6.21
C ARG A 176 -3.49 -2.06 -6.93
N THR A 177 -4.09 -3.02 -6.25
CA THR A 177 -5.21 -3.78 -6.80
C THR A 177 -6.44 -2.90 -6.99
N LEU A 178 -6.73 -1.95 -6.09
CA LEU A 178 -7.82 -1.00 -6.29
C LEU A 178 -7.62 -0.15 -7.56
N MET A 179 -6.40 0.32 -7.82
CA MET A 179 -6.10 1.11 -9.02
C MET A 179 -6.18 0.27 -10.30
N HIS A 180 -5.72 -0.98 -10.22
CA HIS A 180 -5.85 -1.95 -11.31
C HIS A 180 -7.34 -2.26 -11.60
N ASP A 181 -8.13 -2.55 -10.55
CA ASP A 181 -9.55 -2.88 -10.68
C ASP A 181 -10.36 -1.68 -11.20
N LEU A 182 -10.01 -0.45 -10.80
CA LEU A 182 -10.58 0.77 -11.36
C LEU A 182 -10.35 0.86 -12.88
N GLY A 183 -9.10 0.64 -13.33
CA GLY A 183 -8.78 0.62 -14.76
C GLY A 183 -9.53 -0.47 -15.53
N ALA A 184 -9.73 -1.63 -14.91
CA ALA A 184 -10.52 -2.73 -15.47
C ALA A 184 -12.01 -2.36 -15.60
N LEU A 185 -12.62 -1.75 -14.57
CA LEU A 185 -13.99 -1.25 -14.59
C LEU A 185 -14.21 -0.19 -15.67
N LEU A 186 -13.23 0.68 -15.89
CA LEU A 186 -13.25 1.71 -16.93
C LEU A 186 -12.96 1.15 -18.34
N GLY A 187 -12.59 -0.13 -18.45
CA GLY A 187 -12.34 -0.82 -19.72
C GLY A 187 -11.02 -0.49 -20.41
N CYS A 188 -10.24 0.45 -19.87
CA CYS A 188 -8.98 0.89 -20.47
C CYS A 188 -7.73 0.31 -19.80
N GLY A 189 -7.87 -0.42 -18.66
CA GLY A 189 -6.74 -0.83 -17.84
C GLY A 189 -6.17 0.32 -17.00
N GLY A 190 -5.43 -0.05 -15.94
CA GLY A 190 -4.82 0.91 -15.05
C GLY A 190 -3.80 0.25 -14.12
N TYR A 191 -2.87 1.04 -13.60
CA TYR A 191 -1.92 0.62 -12.58
C TYR A 191 -1.64 1.78 -11.62
N MET A 192 -1.16 1.46 -10.44
CA MET A 192 -0.74 2.46 -9.44
C MET A 192 0.63 3.04 -9.81
N SER A 193 0.70 4.33 -10.12
CA SER A 193 1.96 5.00 -10.46
C SER A 193 2.66 5.62 -9.26
N ARG A 194 1.90 6.04 -8.22
CA ARG A 194 2.44 6.59 -6.97
C ARG A 194 1.57 6.19 -5.79
N LEU A 195 2.19 6.08 -4.61
CA LEU A 195 1.48 5.81 -3.36
C LEU A 195 2.15 6.51 -2.18
N ALA A 196 1.39 7.31 -1.47
CA ALA A 196 1.78 7.88 -0.19
C ALA A 196 0.79 7.48 0.91
N ARG A 197 1.26 6.86 1.99
CA ARG A 197 0.42 6.66 3.18
C ARG A 197 0.50 7.88 4.06
N VAL A 198 -0.57 8.67 4.10
CA VAL A 198 -0.62 9.92 4.87
C VAL A 198 -1.13 9.73 6.29
N ARG A 199 -1.79 8.59 6.59
CA ARG A 199 -2.25 8.25 7.94
C ARG A 199 -2.24 6.74 8.18
N ALA A 200 -1.87 6.35 9.40
CA ALA A 200 -1.98 4.98 9.91
C ALA A 200 -2.47 5.04 11.37
N GLY A 201 -3.77 4.86 11.60
CA GLY A 201 -4.41 5.07 12.89
C GLY A 201 -4.25 6.51 13.38
N ALA A 202 -3.58 6.69 14.52
CA ALA A 202 -3.29 8.00 15.10
C ALA A 202 -2.06 8.70 14.46
N PHE A 203 -1.24 7.97 13.71
CA PHE A 203 0.00 8.51 13.12
C PHE A 203 -0.29 9.22 11.80
N ARG A 204 0.20 10.45 11.65
CA ARG A 204 0.01 11.30 10.47
C ARG A 204 1.33 11.65 9.82
N ALA A 205 1.30 11.97 8.53
CA ALA A 205 2.50 12.33 7.78
C ALA A 205 3.11 13.65 8.24
N GLU A 206 2.28 14.61 8.62
CA GLU A 206 2.69 15.92 9.16
C GLU A 206 3.49 15.83 10.46
N ASP A 207 3.26 14.77 11.25
CA ASP A 207 3.94 14.53 12.54
C ASP A 207 5.09 13.52 12.40
N ALA A 208 5.41 13.07 11.19
CA ALA A 208 6.39 12.03 10.97
C ALA A 208 7.81 12.60 10.87
N ILE A 209 8.74 11.93 11.54
CA ILE A 209 10.16 12.25 11.42
C ILE A 209 10.75 11.66 10.13
N ALA A 210 11.57 12.43 9.43
CA ALA A 210 12.33 11.93 8.30
C ALA A 210 13.36 10.88 8.74
N LEU A 211 13.66 9.93 7.86
CA LEU A 211 14.60 8.83 8.12
C LEU A 211 16.05 9.24 7.77
#